data_46591c1179e80a5c8456bb9a2c4efeb2
#
_entry.id   46591c1179e80a5c8456bb9a2c4efeb2
#
_cell.length_a   1.000
_cell.length_b   1.000
_cell.length_c   1.000
_cell.angle_alpha   90.00
_cell.angle_beta   90.00
_cell.angle_gamma   90.00
#
_symmetry.space_group_name_H-M   'P 1'
#
loop_
_entity.id
_entity.type
_entity.pdbx_description
1 polymer ?
#
loop_
_entity_poly.entity_id
_entity_poly.type
_entity_poly.pdbx_seq_one_letter_code
_entity_poly.pdbx_strand_id
1 'polypeptide(L)'
;MIFITLFTALALSGVAAYYSVIGLTAIFPGSYWPIIVMGSVFEIAKLVTISWTYRNWETAPRSLKAPFVTAVVILMFITSMGIFGYLSKAHLEHSADLGPIVDKVAIIDENIKVERENIETVRKNLKQMDDSVEQIMGRTDTEKGAEKSNFIRNSQKAERSRLLGEITASQQKIAILNTERAPIANELRKAESDFGPIKYIAELIYGSGDRDVIDKAVRLVIMLIMIVFDPLAVLLLIAANRSMKEQYDEMSVKK
;
A
#
# COMPACT_ATOMS: atom_id res chain seq x y z
N MET A 1 8.42 -18.82 36.06
CA MET A 1 7.45 -17.94 35.40
C MET A 1 7.87 -16.46 35.48
N ILE A 2 8.27 -15.93 36.63
CA ILE A 2 8.62 -14.50 36.83
C ILE A 2 9.68 -13.98 35.84
N PHE A 3 10.80 -14.72 35.71
CA PHE A 3 11.86 -14.33 34.77
C PHE A 3 11.40 -14.31 33.30
N ILE A 4 10.53 -15.24 32.90
CA ILE A 4 9.98 -15.30 31.54
C ILE A 4 9.10 -14.09 31.32
N THR A 5 8.18 -13.77 32.24
CA THR A 5 7.28 -12.62 32.14
C THR A 5 8.05 -11.29 32.08
N LEU A 6 9.08 -11.15 32.95
CA LEU A 6 9.94 -9.96 32.97
C LEU A 6 10.73 -9.82 31.64
N PHE A 7 11.34 -10.92 31.18
CA PHE A 7 12.09 -10.93 29.94
C PHE A 7 11.19 -10.57 28.76
N THR A 8 10.00 -11.18 28.68
CA THR A 8 9.03 -10.90 27.62
C THR A 8 8.56 -9.44 27.67
N ALA A 9 8.29 -8.89 28.86
CA ALA A 9 7.92 -7.50 29.05
C ALA A 9 9.01 -6.54 28.55
N LEU A 10 10.27 -6.80 28.93
CA LEU A 10 11.41 -5.98 28.53
C LEU A 10 11.70 -6.11 27.02
N ALA A 11 11.62 -7.31 26.47
CA ALA A 11 11.81 -7.54 25.04
C ALA A 11 10.74 -6.80 24.21
N LEU A 12 9.47 -6.93 24.62
CA LEU A 12 8.36 -6.23 23.95
C LEU A 12 8.51 -4.70 24.06
N SER A 13 8.87 -4.21 25.26
CA SER A 13 9.14 -2.78 25.46
C SER A 13 10.33 -2.28 24.64
N GLY A 14 11.38 -3.07 24.50
CA GLY A 14 12.55 -2.73 23.68
C GLY A 14 12.22 -2.64 22.20
N VAL A 15 11.41 -3.56 21.67
CA VAL A 15 10.93 -3.54 20.29
C VAL A 15 9.99 -2.35 20.06
N ALA A 16 9.08 -2.09 21.01
CA ALA A 16 8.19 -0.93 20.95
C ALA A 16 8.97 0.39 20.95
N ALA A 17 9.98 0.50 21.84
CA ALA A 17 10.86 1.66 21.91
C ALA A 17 11.61 1.89 20.59
N TYR A 18 12.16 0.84 20.01
CA TYR A 18 12.87 0.94 18.73
C TYR A 18 11.96 1.50 17.63
N TYR A 19 10.79 0.90 17.41
CA TYR A 19 9.86 1.34 16.37
C TYR A 19 9.28 2.73 16.67
N SER A 20 8.98 3.04 17.93
CA SER A 20 8.50 4.35 18.36
C SER A 20 9.52 5.44 18.07
N VAL A 21 10.77 5.26 18.50
CA VAL A 21 11.84 6.25 18.33
C VAL A 21 12.17 6.47 16.85
N ILE A 22 12.35 5.41 16.07
CA ILE A 22 12.60 5.52 14.63
C ILE A 22 11.40 6.15 13.90
N GLY A 23 10.18 5.77 14.30
CA GLY A 23 8.98 6.36 13.71
C GLY A 23 8.80 7.85 14.01
N LEU A 24 9.15 8.30 15.21
CA LEU A 24 9.19 9.72 15.53
C LEU A 24 10.21 10.48 14.66
N THR A 25 11.35 9.89 14.34
CA THR A 25 12.31 10.52 13.40
C THR A 25 11.75 10.62 11.99
N ALA A 26 10.88 9.69 11.59
CA ALA A 26 10.22 9.75 10.29
C ALA A 26 9.19 10.89 10.21
N ILE A 27 8.52 11.21 11.34
CA ILE A 27 7.58 12.34 11.43
C ILE A 27 8.32 13.70 11.43
N PHE A 28 9.53 13.74 12.01
CA PHE A 28 10.34 14.96 12.16
C PHE A 28 11.73 14.81 11.51
N PRO A 29 11.83 14.71 10.19
CA PRO A 29 13.08 14.38 9.49
C PRO A 29 14.21 15.40 9.70
N GLY A 30 13.87 16.66 10.04
CA GLY A 30 14.87 17.72 10.30
C GLY A 30 15.56 17.64 11.66
N SER A 31 15.14 16.76 12.57
CA SER A 31 15.61 16.71 13.97
C SER A 31 15.97 15.29 14.42
N TYR A 32 16.68 14.55 13.56
CA TYR A 32 16.95 13.11 13.77
C TYR A 32 17.55 12.79 15.16
N TRP A 33 18.73 13.36 15.50
CA TRP A 33 19.40 13.08 16.76
C TRP A 33 18.64 13.56 18.01
N PRO A 34 18.10 14.79 18.05
CA PRO A 34 17.28 15.23 19.16
C PRO A 34 16.08 14.32 19.42
N ILE A 35 15.41 13.84 18.37
CA ILE A 35 14.26 12.94 18.50
C ILE A 35 14.67 11.56 19.04
N ILE A 36 15.80 11.00 18.61
CA ILE A 36 16.30 9.74 19.14
C ILE A 36 16.55 9.86 20.65
N VAL A 37 17.26 10.89 21.06
CA VAL A 37 17.58 11.10 22.48
C VAL A 37 16.30 11.29 23.30
N MET A 38 15.42 12.20 22.86
CA MET A 38 14.16 12.50 23.54
C MET A 38 13.23 11.28 23.60
N GLY A 39 13.04 10.59 22.50
CA GLY A 39 12.19 9.39 22.42
C GLY A 39 12.71 8.27 23.30
N SER A 40 14.02 8.04 23.30
CA SER A 40 14.64 7.03 24.17
C SER A 40 14.46 7.36 25.68
N VAL A 41 14.60 8.62 26.04
CA VAL A 41 14.35 9.07 27.43
C VAL A 41 12.88 8.89 27.80
N PHE A 42 11.94 9.18 26.89
CA PHE A 42 10.51 8.98 27.13
C PHE A 42 10.17 7.50 27.36
N GLU A 43 10.76 6.58 26.61
CA GLU A 43 10.53 5.15 26.79
C GLU A 43 11.06 4.67 28.14
N ILE A 44 12.25 5.08 28.54
CA ILE A 44 12.80 4.76 29.86
C ILE A 44 11.92 5.36 30.98
N ALA A 45 11.55 6.63 30.84
CA ALA A 45 10.69 7.32 31.81
C ALA A 45 9.33 6.64 31.97
N LYS A 46 8.73 6.18 30.85
CA LYS A 46 7.48 5.40 30.86
C LYS A 46 7.60 4.15 31.72
N LEU A 47 8.61 3.33 31.48
CA LEU A 47 8.83 2.06 32.22
C LEU A 47 9.09 2.30 33.71
N VAL A 48 9.94 3.28 34.03
CA VAL A 48 10.26 3.65 35.42
C VAL A 48 9.01 4.16 36.14
N THR A 49 8.26 5.06 35.50
CA THR A 49 7.04 5.64 36.08
C THR A 49 5.98 4.58 36.35
N ILE A 50 5.77 3.65 35.41
CA ILE A 50 4.82 2.54 35.57
C ILE A 50 5.25 1.64 36.73
N SER A 51 6.51 1.22 36.76
CA SER A 51 7.04 0.34 37.81
C SER A 51 6.97 0.99 39.19
N TRP A 52 7.36 2.29 39.28
CA TRP A 52 7.28 3.04 40.53
C TRP A 52 5.84 3.21 41.01
N THR A 53 4.93 3.64 40.13
CA THR A 53 3.51 3.85 40.45
C THR A 53 2.86 2.56 40.93
N TYR A 54 3.15 1.42 40.26
CA TYR A 54 2.62 0.13 40.68
C TYR A 54 3.13 -0.28 42.07
N ARG A 55 4.43 -0.16 42.32
CA ARG A 55 5.03 -0.56 43.59
C ARG A 55 4.56 0.28 44.78
N ASN A 56 4.29 1.56 44.55
CA ASN A 56 3.86 2.51 45.56
C ASN A 56 2.37 2.81 45.52
N TRP A 57 1.57 1.94 44.86
CA TRP A 57 0.14 2.25 44.62
C TRP A 57 -0.64 2.46 45.94
N GLU A 58 -0.35 1.74 47.01
CA GLU A 58 -1.06 1.86 48.26
C GLU A 58 -0.58 3.06 49.09
N THR A 59 0.72 3.33 49.08
CA THR A 59 1.37 4.32 49.94
C THR A 59 1.44 5.74 49.38
N ALA A 60 1.49 5.89 48.04
CA ALA A 60 1.59 7.19 47.41
C ALA A 60 0.28 8.02 47.57
N PRO A 61 0.39 9.31 47.78
CA PRO A 61 -0.78 10.19 47.84
C PRO A 61 -1.47 10.33 46.47
N ARG A 62 -2.77 10.61 46.47
CA ARG A 62 -3.55 10.77 45.22
C ARG A 62 -3.01 11.89 44.31
N SER A 63 -2.41 12.92 44.90
CA SER A 63 -1.78 14.04 44.20
C SER A 63 -0.60 13.64 43.33
N LEU A 64 0.07 12.51 43.59
CA LEU A 64 1.13 11.95 42.76
C LEU A 64 0.63 10.84 41.81
N LYS A 65 -0.33 10.04 42.24
CA LYS A 65 -0.88 8.96 41.41
C LYS A 65 -1.52 9.49 40.13
N ALA A 66 -2.39 10.49 40.24
CA ALA A 66 -3.11 11.03 39.10
C ALA A 66 -2.17 11.62 38.03
N PRO A 67 -1.20 12.50 38.35
CA PRO A 67 -0.24 12.99 37.35
C PRO A 67 0.61 11.89 36.71
N PHE A 68 1.06 10.91 37.49
CA PHE A 68 1.88 9.84 36.93
C PHE A 68 1.10 8.94 35.96
N VAL A 69 -0.12 8.56 36.30
CA VAL A 69 -0.99 7.80 35.40
C VAL A 69 -1.28 8.62 34.13
N THR A 70 -1.60 9.90 34.27
CA THR A 70 -1.84 10.80 33.13
C THR A 70 -0.60 10.92 32.27
N ALA A 71 0.59 11.09 32.85
CA ALA A 71 1.85 11.18 32.12
C ALA A 71 2.14 9.88 31.33
N VAL A 72 1.91 8.71 31.94
CA VAL A 72 2.06 7.42 31.26
C VAL A 72 1.12 7.31 30.08
N VAL A 73 -0.16 7.68 30.24
CA VAL A 73 -1.14 7.64 29.15
C VAL A 73 -0.71 8.57 27.98
N ILE A 74 -0.25 9.78 28.30
CA ILE A 74 0.26 10.73 27.29
C ILE A 74 1.50 10.15 26.59
N LEU A 75 2.46 9.61 27.35
CA LEU A 75 3.65 8.97 26.78
C LEU A 75 3.29 7.79 25.90
N MET A 76 2.36 6.92 26.31
CA MET A 76 1.86 5.83 25.47
C MET A 76 1.27 6.35 24.17
N PHE A 77 0.52 7.44 24.20
CA PHE A 77 -0.04 8.03 22.99
C PHE A 77 1.06 8.56 22.05
N ILE A 78 2.06 9.26 22.59
CA ILE A 78 3.20 9.79 21.79
C ILE A 78 4.00 8.64 21.18
N THR A 79 4.31 7.60 21.96
CA THR A 79 5.08 6.46 21.49
C THR A 79 4.31 5.64 20.46
N SER A 80 3.00 5.51 20.64
CA SER A 80 2.10 4.90 19.67
C SER A 80 2.08 5.66 18.34
N MET A 81 2.07 7.02 18.36
CA MET A 81 2.24 7.82 17.15
C MET A 81 3.57 7.53 16.43
N GLY A 82 4.64 7.30 17.18
CA GLY A 82 5.92 6.90 16.62
C GLY A 82 5.82 5.57 15.87
N ILE A 83 5.25 4.54 16.49
CA ILE A 83 5.04 3.23 15.85
C ILE A 83 4.18 3.38 14.57
N PHE A 84 3.11 4.16 14.65
CA PHE A 84 2.29 4.47 13.48
C PHE A 84 3.09 5.14 12.37
N GLY A 85 3.92 6.12 12.70
CA GLY A 85 4.80 6.82 11.75
C GLY A 85 5.77 5.87 11.06
N TYR A 86 6.39 4.94 11.82
CA TYR A 86 7.30 3.95 11.27
C TYR A 86 6.62 3.01 10.27
N LEU A 87 5.52 2.38 10.68
CA LEU A 87 4.80 1.42 9.85
C LEU A 87 4.15 2.08 8.64
N SER A 88 3.60 3.28 8.81
CA SER A 88 3.04 4.06 7.70
C SER A 88 4.10 4.47 6.69
N LYS A 89 5.29 4.89 7.15
CA LYS A 89 6.40 5.23 6.27
C LYS A 89 6.86 4.00 5.48
N ALA A 90 7.05 2.87 6.13
CA ALA A 90 7.43 1.61 5.47
C ALA A 90 6.43 1.20 4.39
N HIS A 91 5.13 1.34 4.66
CA HIS A 91 4.08 1.08 3.68
C HIS A 91 4.13 2.06 2.50
N LEU A 92 4.28 3.36 2.76
CA LEU A 92 4.35 4.39 1.72
C LEU A 92 5.59 4.23 0.83
N GLU A 93 6.76 3.92 1.40
CA GLU A 93 7.99 3.65 0.63
C GLU A 93 7.78 2.47 -0.31
N HIS A 94 7.23 1.37 0.19
CA HIS A 94 6.93 0.20 -0.64
C HIS A 94 5.89 0.50 -1.73
N SER A 95 4.85 1.26 -1.42
CA SER A 95 3.83 1.69 -2.40
C SER A 95 4.39 2.68 -3.43
N ALA A 96 5.33 3.54 -3.05
CA ALA A 96 5.96 4.52 -3.94
C ALA A 96 6.83 3.84 -5.01
N ASP A 97 7.49 2.73 -4.68
CA ASP A 97 8.31 1.96 -5.62
C ASP A 97 7.46 1.36 -6.76
N LEU A 98 6.16 1.15 -6.53
CA LEU A 98 5.24 0.65 -7.54
C LEU A 98 4.71 1.73 -8.49
N GLY A 99 4.71 3.00 -8.08
CA GLY A 99 4.21 4.11 -8.88
C GLY A 99 4.78 4.14 -10.30
N PRO A 100 6.10 4.17 -10.49
CA PRO A 100 6.72 4.20 -11.82
C PRO A 100 6.40 2.97 -12.68
N ILE A 101 6.20 1.81 -12.07
CA ILE A 101 5.85 0.56 -12.78
C ILE A 101 4.41 0.65 -13.31
N VAL A 102 3.49 1.14 -12.48
CA VAL A 102 2.08 1.34 -12.85
C VAL A 102 1.96 2.36 -13.97
N ASP A 103 2.67 3.49 -13.86
CA ASP A 103 2.66 4.55 -14.86
C ASP A 103 3.19 4.04 -16.21
N LYS A 104 4.26 3.24 -16.22
CA LYS A 104 4.77 2.61 -17.44
C LYS A 104 3.75 1.69 -18.09
N VAL A 105 3.07 0.85 -17.32
CA VAL A 105 2.00 -0.04 -17.84
C VAL A 105 0.87 0.80 -18.42
N ALA A 106 0.43 1.84 -17.72
CA ALA A 106 -0.64 2.72 -18.17
C ALA A 106 -0.30 3.44 -19.49
N ILE A 107 0.93 3.94 -19.64
CA ILE A 107 1.41 4.56 -20.87
C ILE A 107 1.39 3.56 -22.04
N ILE A 108 1.86 2.33 -21.81
CA ILE A 108 1.86 1.29 -22.86
C ILE A 108 0.42 0.91 -23.22
N ASP A 109 -0.47 0.78 -22.25
CA ASP A 109 -1.89 0.46 -22.47
C ASP A 109 -2.61 1.58 -23.27
N GLU A 110 -2.33 2.84 -22.99
CA GLU A 110 -2.86 3.96 -23.78
C GLU A 110 -2.32 3.96 -25.21
N ASN A 111 -1.03 3.68 -25.41
CA ASN A 111 -0.46 3.54 -26.75
C ASN A 111 -1.10 2.40 -27.54
N ILE A 112 -1.35 1.25 -26.91
CA ILE A 112 -2.07 0.13 -27.52
C ILE A 112 -3.49 0.53 -27.91
N LYS A 113 -4.17 1.29 -27.04
CA LYS A 113 -5.52 1.79 -27.30
C LYS A 113 -5.55 2.72 -28.51
N VAL A 114 -4.63 3.67 -28.59
CA VAL A 114 -4.49 4.59 -29.73
C VAL A 114 -4.28 3.81 -31.04
N GLU A 115 -3.40 2.80 -31.06
CA GLU A 115 -3.17 2.01 -32.27
C GLU A 115 -4.40 1.14 -32.62
N ARG A 116 -5.19 0.69 -31.66
CA ARG A 116 -6.48 0.00 -31.93
C ARG A 116 -7.52 0.94 -32.52
N GLU A 117 -7.63 2.16 -32.02
CA GLU A 117 -8.52 3.20 -32.54
C GLU A 117 -8.12 3.59 -33.96
N ASN A 118 -6.82 3.67 -34.28
CA ASN A 118 -6.30 3.88 -35.64
C ASN A 118 -6.74 2.74 -36.56
N ILE A 119 -6.60 1.49 -36.15
CA ILE A 119 -7.04 0.33 -36.94
C ILE A 119 -8.56 0.41 -37.20
N GLU A 120 -9.34 0.75 -36.19
CA GLU A 120 -10.80 0.87 -36.34
C GLU A 120 -11.18 1.97 -37.31
N THR A 121 -10.53 3.12 -37.23
CA THR A 121 -10.73 4.26 -38.15
C THR A 121 -10.39 3.86 -39.59
N VAL A 122 -9.26 3.20 -39.79
CA VAL A 122 -8.84 2.75 -41.12
C VAL A 122 -9.81 1.68 -41.68
N ARG A 123 -10.28 0.75 -40.85
CA ARG A 123 -11.30 -0.24 -41.26
C ARG A 123 -12.61 0.42 -41.66
N LYS A 124 -13.02 1.47 -40.93
CA LYS A 124 -14.21 2.24 -41.27
C LYS A 124 -14.07 2.93 -42.65
N ASN A 125 -12.89 3.49 -42.93
CA ASN A 125 -12.60 4.09 -44.23
C ASN A 125 -12.64 3.04 -45.36
N LEU A 126 -12.03 1.86 -45.15
CA LEU A 126 -12.09 0.76 -46.11
C LEU A 126 -13.54 0.33 -46.38
N LYS A 127 -14.35 0.21 -45.33
CA LYS A 127 -15.77 -0.12 -45.46
C LYS A 127 -16.55 0.93 -46.25
N GLN A 128 -16.32 2.22 -46.01
CA GLN A 128 -16.94 3.29 -46.77
C GLN A 128 -16.58 3.22 -48.28
N MET A 129 -15.33 2.83 -48.60
CA MET A 129 -14.90 2.59 -49.96
C MET A 129 -15.63 1.39 -50.59
N ASP A 130 -15.87 0.32 -49.84
CA ASP A 130 -16.64 -0.85 -50.28
C ASP A 130 -18.11 -0.50 -50.50
N ASP A 131 -18.73 0.20 -49.54
CA ASP A 131 -20.13 0.63 -49.61
C ASP A 131 -20.35 1.57 -50.81
N SER A 132 -19.38 2.43 -51.17
CA SER A 132 -19.42 3.31 -52.33
C SER A 132 -19.42 2.51 -53.63
N VAL A 133 -18.64 1.47 -53.73
CA VAL A 133 -18.61 0.56 -54.88
C VAL A 133 -19.93 -0.21 -55.04
N GLU A 134 -20.48 -0.71 -53.91
CA GLU A 134 -21.75 -1.43 -53.90
C GLU A 134 -22.95 -0.56 -54.30
N GLN A 135 -22.99 0.69 -53.83
CA GLN A 135 -24.04 1.65 -54.23
C GLN A 135 -24.04 1.91 -55.75
N ILE A 136 -22.89 1.94 -56.39
CA ILE A 136 -22.78 2.17 -57.82
C ILE A 136 -23.23 0.92 -58.58
N MET A 137 -22.93 -0.27 -58.11
CA MET A 137 -23.43 -1.52 -58.67
C MET A 137 -24.95 -1.63 -58.58
N GLY A 138 -25.56 -1.21 -57.49
CA GLY A 138 -27.02 -1.28 -57.28
C GLY A 138 -27.84 -0.23 -58.00
N ARG A 139 -27.23 0.84 -58.53
CA ARG A 139 -27.92 1.95 -59.20
C ARG A 139 -27.82 1.97 -60.72
N THR A 140 -27.05 1.11 -61.33
CA THR A 140 -26.77 1.13 -62.77
C THR A 140 -27.09 -0.21 -63.42
N ASP A 141 -27.63 -0.19 -64.66
CA ASP A 141 -27.88 -1.38 -65.46
C ASP A 141 -26.65 -2.31 -65.48
N THR A 142 -26.86 -3.61 -65.43
CA THR A 142 -25.89 -4.65 -65.04
C THR A 142 -24.52 -4.57 -65.73
N GLU A 143 -24.47 -4.22 -67.01
CA GLU A 143 -23.21 -4.19 -67.78
C GLU A 143 -22.39 -2.92 -67.52
N LYS A 144 -23.02 -1.74 -67.53
CA LYS A 144 -22.38 -0.46 -67.28
C LYS A 144 -22.02 -0.25 -65.81
N GLY A 145 -22.75 -0.92 -64.88
CA GLY A 145 -22.48 -0.91 -63.46
C GLY A 145 -21.20 -1.68 -63.12
N ALA A 146 -20.97 -2.81 -63.79
CA ALA A 146 -19.76 -3.62 -63.60
C ALA A 146 -18.48 -2.92 -64.11
N GLU A 147 -18.53 -2.27 -65.27
CA GLU A 147 -17.38 -1.49 -65.79
C GLU A 147 -17.02 -0.33 -64.89
N LYS A 148 -18.02 0.44 -64.44
CA LYS A 148 -17.82 1.59 -63.55
C LYS A 148 -17.30 1.21 -62.18
N SER A 149 -17.78 0.10 -61.63
CA SER A 149 -17.31 -0.49 -60.38
C SER A 149 -15.84 -0.96 -60.48
N ASN A 150 -15.46 -1.62 -61.60
CA ASN A 150 -14.08 -2.02 -61.85
C ASN A 150 -13.13 -0.84 -62.01
N PHE A 151 -13.56 0.22 -62.67
CA PHE A 151 -12.80 1.47 -62.78
C PHE A 151 -12.54 2.10 -61.42
N ILE A 152 -13.57 2.18 -60.57
CA ILE A 152 -13.43 2.75 -59.20
C ILE A 152 -12.54 1.88 -58.34
N ARG A 153 -12.70 0.56 -58.36
CA ARG A 153 -11.81 -0.37 -57.65
C ARG A 153 -10.35 -0.22 -58.07
N ASN A 154 -10.10 -0.05 -59.36
CA ASN A 154 -8.75 0.18 -59.86
C ASN A 154 -8.18 1.51 -59.42
N SER A 155 -8.99 2.61 -59.44
CA SER A 155 -8.56 3.92 -58.94
C SER A 155 -8.30 3.95 -57.44
N GLN A 156 -9.04 3.14 -56.67
CA GLN A 156 -8.87 3.01 -55.23
C GLN A 156 -7.75 2.02 -54.79
N LYS A 157 -7.17 1.24 -55.75
CA LYS A 157 -6.22 0.17 -55.41
C LYS A 157 -5.01 0.66 -54.63
N ALA A 158 -4.43 1.77 -55.00
CA ALA A 158 -3.27 2.35 -54.32
C ALA A 158 -3.65 2.78 -52.89
N GLU A 159 -4.78 3.46 -52.72
CA GLU A 159 -5.24 3.91 -51.40
C GLU A 159 -5.63 2.76 -50.47
N ARG A 160 -6.31 1.73 -51.01
CA ARG A 160 -6.59 0.50 -50.26
C ARG A 160 -5.30 -0.20 -49.80
N SER A 161 -4.29 -0.28 -50.68
CA SER A 161 -3.01 -0.87 -50.33
C SER A 161 -2.31 -0.08 -49.22
N ARG A 162 -2.38 1.25 -49.26
CA ARG A 162 -1.85 2.15 -48.21
C ARG A 162 -2.57 1.91 -46.87
N LEU A 163 -3.91 1.90 -46.87
CA LEU A 163 -4.71 1.68 -45.69
C LEU A 163 -4.50 0.30 -45.06
N LEU A 164 -4.37 -0.76 -45.87
CA LEU A 164 -4.02 -2.09 -45.41
C LEU A 164 -2.60 -2.14 -44.80
N GLY A 165 -1.67 -1.39 -45.40
CA GLY A 165 -0.31 -1.22 -44.85
C GLY A 165 -0.33 -0.52 -43.49
N GLU A 166 -1.17 0.49 -43.30
CA GLU A 166 -1.36 1.17 -42.03
C GLU A 166 -1.88 0.23 -40.95
N ILE A 167 -2.89 -0.59 -41.27
CA ILE A 167 -3.40 -1.63 -40.34
C ILE A 167 -2.27 -2.59 -39.93
N THR A 168 -1.48 -3.08 -40.90
CA THR A 168 -0.37 -3.98 -40.63
C THR A 168 0.70 -3.33 -39.74
N ALA A 169 1.04 -2.07 -40.02
CA ALA A 169 1.99 -1.31 -39.22
C ALA A 169 1.49 -1.11 -37.77
N SER A 170 0.22 -0.74 -37.59
CA SER A 170 -0.38 -0.61 -36.25
C SER A 170 -0.45 -1.95 -35.51
N GLN A 171 -0.74 -3.04 -36.20
CA GLN A 171 -0.71 -4.40 -35.61
C GLN A 171 0.70 -4.81 -35.15
N GLN A 172 1.73 -4.48 -35.94
CA GLN A 172 3.13 -4.73 -35.56
C GLN A 172 3.51 -3.90 -34.32
N LYS A 173 3.12 -2.63 -34.28
CA LYS A 173 3.35 -1.78 -33.09
C LYS A 173 2.66 -2.34 -31.86
N ILE A 174 1.41 -2.78 -31.95
CA ILE A 174 0.69 -3.43 -30.85
C ILE A 174 1.43 -4.70 -30.38
N ALA A 175 1.97 -5.51 -31.29
CA ALA A 175 2.74 -6.69 -30.93
C ALA A 175 4.02 -6.33 -30.14
N ILE A 176 4.76 -5.32 -30.58
CA ILE A 176 5.94 -4.79 -29.89
C ILE A 176 5.55 -4.29 -28.49
N LEU A 177 4.54 -3.43 -28.41
CA LEU A 177 4.05 -2.86 -27.15
C LEU A 177 3.59 -3.96 -26.17
N ASN A 178 2.93 -5.01 -26.63
CA ASN A 178 2.55 -6.15 -25.79
C ASN A 178 3.79 -6.92 -25.28
N THR A 179 4.83 -7.04 -26.09
CA THR A 179 6.09 -7.68 -25.69
C THR A 179 6.81 -6.86 -24.62
N GLU A 180 6.81 -5.53 -24.74
CA GLU A 180 7.36 -4.61 -23.74
C GLU A 180 6.53 -4.60 -22.46
N ARG A 181 5.21 -4.66 -22.59
CA ARG A 181 4.26 -4.68 -21.47
C ARG A 181 4.40 -5.93 -20.58
N ALA A 182 4.60 -7.09 -21.19
CA ALA A 182 4.54 -8.38 -20.51
C ALA A 182 5.49 -8.49 -19.30
N PRO A 183 6.79 -8.15 -19.39
CA PRO A 183 7.70 -8.20 -18.24
C PRO A 183 7.30 -7.21 -17.14
N ILE A 184 6.92 -5.98 -17.52
CA ILE A 184 6.54 -4.92 -16.57
C ILE A 184 5.23 -5.28 -15.84
N ALA A 185 4.25 -5.83 -16.56
CA ALA A 185 3.01 -6.30 -15.96
C ALA A 185 3.22 -7.50 -15.03
N ASN A 186 4.19 -8.37 -15.31
CA ASN A 186 4.54 -9.47 -14.42
C ASN A 186 5.25 -8.97 -13.14
N GLU A 187 6.12 -7.96 -13.26
CA GLU A 187 6.74 -7.30 -12.11
C GLU A 187 5.69 -6.64 -11.22
N LEU A 188 4.74 -5.91 -11.82
CA LEU A 188 3.61 -5.31 -11.12
C LEU A 188 2.79 -6.36 -10.36
N ARG A 189 2.44 -7.49 -11.02
CA ARG A 189 1.67 -8.57 -10.38
C ARG A 189 2.41 -9.21 -9.20
N LYS A 190 3.72 -9.38 -9.30
CA LYS A 190 4.53 -9.89 -8.18
C LYS A 190 4.47 -8.95 -6.99
N ALA A 191 4.69 -7.68 -7.23
CA ALA A 191 4.62 -6.66 -6.20
C ALA A 191 3.20 -6.50 -5.61
N GLU A 192 2.16 -6.60 -6.43
CA GLU A 192 0.76 -6.61 -5.95
C GLU A 192 0.43 -7.86 -5.12
N SER A 193 1.11 -8.98 -5.34
CA SER A 193 0.89 -10.20 -4.53
C SER A 193 1.33 -10.02 -3.08
N ASP A 194 2.30 -9.15 -2.81
CA ASP A 194 2.77 -8.84 -1.46
C ASP A 194 1.71 -8.09 -0.65
N PHE A 195 0.78 -7.40 -1.33
CA PHE A 195 -0.40 -6.78 -0.71
C PHE A 195 -1.61 -7.73 -0.59
N GLY A 196 -1.47 -8.97 -1.04
CA GLY A 196 -2.59 -9.93 -1.05
C GLY A 196 -3.33 -10.06 0.27
N PRO A 197 -2.65 -10.29 1.42
CA PRO A 197 -3.31 -10.41 2.72
C PRO A 197 -4.08 -9.16 3.12
N ILE A 198 -3.52 -7.97 2.87
CA ILE A 198 -4.18 -6.69 3.18
C ILE A 198 -5.38 -6.45 2.25
N LYS A 199 -5.29 -6.85 0.99
CA LYS A 199 -6.40 -6.77 0.05
C LYS A 199 -7.61 -7.56 0.52
N TYR A 200 -7.43 -8.78 1.03
CA TYR A 200 -8.52 -9.56 1.62
C TYR A 200 -9.15 -8.88 2.84
N ILE A 201 -8.35 -8.21 3.68
CA ILE A 201 -8.86 -7.42 4.80
C ILE A 201 -9.66 -6.22 4.29
N ALA A 202 -9.18 -5.54 3.25
CA ALA A 202 -9.85 -4.42 2.61
C ALA A 202 -11.21 -4.85 2.03
N GLU A 203 -11.25 -5.94 1.29
CA GLU A 203 -12.48 -6.52 0.73
C GLU A 203 -13.48 -6.94 1.82
N LEU A 204 -12.98 -7.56 2.91
CA LEU A 204 -13.83 -8.00 4.03
C LEU A 204 -14.48 -6.84 4.77
N ILE A 205 -13.74 -5.75 5.01
CA ILE A 205 -14.20 -4.64 5.86
C ILE A 205 -14.93 -3.57 5.05
N TYR A 206 -14.44 -3.28 3.83
CA TYR A 206 -14.88 -2.15 3.02
C TYR A 206 -15.59 -2.58 1.73
N GLY A 207 -15.62 -3.86 1.41
CA GLY A 207 -16.30 -4.40 0.22
C GLY A 207 -15.58 -4.17 -1.12
N SER A 208 -14.37 -3.62 -1.12
CA SER A 208 -13.56 -3.37 -2.31
C SER A 208 -12.07 -3.58 -2.02
N GLY A 209 -11.34 -4.00 -3.05
CA GLY A 209 -9.89 -4.14 -3.05
C GLY A 209 -9.15 -3.05 -3.83
N ASP A 210 -9.78 -1.88 -4.02
CA ASP A 210 -9.17 -0.74 -4.69
C ASP A 210 -8.00 -0.17 -3.86
N ARG A 211 -7.03 0.49 -4.50
CA ARG A 211 -5.83 1.02 -3.83
C ARG A 211 -6.16 1.93 -2.65
N ASP A 212 -7.08 2.88 -2.83
CA ASP A 212 -7.49 3.79 -1.75
C ASP A 212 -8.10 3.06 -0.56
N VAL A 213 -8.74 1.91 -0.81
CA VAL A 213 -9.36 1.06 0.20
C VAL A 213 -8.30 0.18 0.88
N ILE A 214 -7.32 -0.30 0.13
CA ILE A 214 -6.14 -1.01 0.68
C ILE A 214 -5.39 -0.10 1.65
N ASP A 215 -5.13 1.16 1.30
CA ASP A 215 -4.48 2.12 2.20
C ASP A 215 -5.26 2.35 3.50
N LYS A 216 -6.59 2.39 3.44
CA LYS A 216 -7.45 2.45 4.64
C LYS A 216 -7.33 1.20 5.49
N ALA A 217 -7.31 0.02 4.86
CA ALA A 217 -7.15 -1.25 5.56
C ALA A 217 -5.78 -1.36 6.24
N VAL A 218 -4.70 -0.93 5.57
CA VAL A 218 -3.36 -0.86 6.16
C VAL A 218 -3.34 0.03 7.39
N ARG A 219 -3.87 1.25 7.29
CA ARG A 219 -3.96 2.18 8.44
C ARG A 219 -4.74 1.58 9.61
N LEU A 220 -5.83 0.87 9.33
CA LEU A 220 -6.61 0.17 10.36
C LEU A 220 -5.80 -0.93 11.04
N VAL A 221 -5.08 -1.76 10.27
CA VAL A 221 -4.23 -2.82 10.83
C VAL A 221 -3.09 -2.23 11.66
N ILE A 222 -2.44 -1.16 11.20
CA ILE A 222 -1.42 -0.44 11.95
C ILE A 222 -1.99 0.08 13.28
N MET A 223 -3.18 0.69 13.25
CA MET A 223 -3.84 1.16 14.48
C MET A 223 -4.16 0.02 15.45
N LEU A 224 -4.61 -1.14 14.96
CA LEU A 224 -4.87 -2.31 15.79
C LEU A 224 -3.59 -2.83 16.45
N ILE A 225 -2.50 -2.96 15.68
CA ILE A 225 -1.19 -3.36 16.21
C ILE A 225 -0.76 -2.41 17.32
N MET A 226 -0.86 -1.11 17.08
CA MET A 226 -0.46 -0.05 18.01
C MET A 226 -1.25 -0.11 19.33
N ILE A 227 -2.58 -0.25 19.25
CA ILE A 227 -3.49 -0.31 20.41
C ILE A 227 -3.20 -1.53 21.28
N VAL A 228 -2.76 -2.64 20.68
CA VAL A 228 -2.46 -3.88 21.43
C VAL A 228 -1.03 -3.88 21.96
N PHE A 229 -0.07 -3.42 21.19
CA PHE A 229 1.37 -3.63 21.43
C PHE A 229 1.85 -2.85 22.67
N ASP A 230 1.54 -1.57 22.77
CA ASP A 230 2.03 -0.68 23.83
C ASP A 230 1.35 -0.96 25.18
N PRO A 231 0.01 -1.10 25.29
CA PRO A 231 -0.63 -1.52 26.53
C PRO A 231 -0.22 -2.92 27.00
N LEU A 232 0.03 -3.86 26.07
CA LEU A 232 0.46 -5.21 26.43
C LEU A 232 1.84 -5.20 27.11
N ALA A 233 2.79 -4.40 26.63
CA ALA A 233 4.09 -4.23 27.26
C ALA A 233 3.95 -3.70 28.70
N VAL A 234 3.08 -2.72 28.92
CA VAL A 234 2.77 -2.15 30.23
C VAL A 234 2.15 -3.19 31.16
N LEU A 235 1.15 -3.94 30.69
CA LEU A 235 0.48 -4.97 31.47
C LEU A 235 1.42 -6.11 31.88
N LEU A 236 2.29 -6.54 30.97
CA LEU A 236 3.31 -7.55 31.27
C LEU A 236 4.33 -7.04 32.29
N LEU A 237 4.74 -5.78 32.23
CA LEU A 237 5.61 -5.17 33.22
C LEU A 237 4.96 -5.11 34.61
N ILE A 238 3.68 -4.75 34.67
CA ILE A 238 2.90 -4.76 35.92
C ILE A 238 2.77 -6.17 36.46
N ALA A 239 2.47 -7.15 35.62
CA ALA A 239 2.37 -8.55 36.01
C ALA A 239 3.72 -9.08 36.57
N ALA A 240 4.84 -8.75 35.92
CA ALA A 240 6.17 -9.10 36.40
C ALA A 240 6.49 -8.48 37.76
N ASN A 241 6.20 -7.18 37.93
CA ASN A 241 6.40 -6.50 39.23
C ASN A 241 5.53 -7.10 40.34
N ARG A 242 4.30 -7.49 40.04
CA ARG A 242 3.40 -8.16 40.97
C ARG A 242 3.97 -9.50 41.41
N SER A 243 4.35 -10.34 40.48
CA SER A 243 4.89 -11.67 40.78
C SER A 243 6.20 -11.59 41.56
N MET A 244 7.06 -10.59 41.33
CA MET A 244 8.26 -10.33 42.12
C MET A 244 7.93 -9.96 43.57
N LYS A 245 6.91 -9.10 43.77
CA LYS A 245 6.46 -8.70 45.10
C LYS A 245 5.94 -9.91 45.89
N GLU A 246 5.04 -10.68 45.28
CA GLU A 246 4.49 -11.89 45.90
C GLU A 246 5.58 -12.89 46.33
N GLN A 247 6.59 -13.12 45.47
CA GLN A 247 7.73 -13.99 45.82
C GLN A 247 8.58 -13.43 46.97
N TYR A 248 8.80 -12.11 47.00
CA TYR A 248 9.55 -11.48 48.09
C TYR A 248 8.80 -11.58 49.41
N ASP A 249 7.50 -11.38 49.42
CA ASP A 249 6.66 -11.49 50.62
C ASP A 249 6.62 -12.94 51.15
N GLU A 250 6.52 -13.94 50.28
CA GLU A 250 6.61 -15.36 50.65
C GLU A 250 7.97 -15.73 51.28
N MET A 251 9.07 -15.19 50.76
CA MET A 251 10.40 -15.44 51.31
C MET A 251 10.61 -14.75 52.67
N SER A 252 9.97 -13.60 52.88
CA SER A 252 10.06 -12.86 54.15
C SER A 252 9.27 -13.51 55.28
N VAL A 253 8.18 -14.23 54.97
CA VAL A 253 7.36 -14.96 55.94
C VAL A 253 8.01 -16.28 56.36
N LYS A 254 8.89 -16.85 55.53
CA LYS A 254 9.59 -18.12 55.81
C LYS A 254 10.88 -17.96 56.62
N LYS A 255 11.32 -16.75 56.91
CA LYS A 255 12.43 -16.39 57.82
C LYS A 255 11.89 -15.97 59.15
#